data_c128e8c95e99e0a03baab2be0220f9e1
#
_entry.id   c128e8c95e99e0a03baab2be0220f9e1
#
_cell.length_a   1.000
_cell.length_b   1.000
_cell.length_c   1.000
_cell.angle_alpha   90.00
_cell.angle_beta   90.00
_cell.angle_gamma   90.00
#
_symmetry.space_group_name_H-M   'P 1'
#
loop_
_entity.id
_entity.type
_entity.pdbx_description
1 polymer ?
#
loop_
_entity_poly.entity_id
_entity_poly.type
_entity_poly.pdbx_seq_one_letter_code
_entity_poly.pdbx_strand_id
1 'polypeptide(L)'
;SDGKDEIVVGTRADQLHAINDNGTNVPGFPVAFGGDVNGSPAIGDVDNNGDLEIVVNIGNGTVVALHHTGATMWTRFIPNANFFAPSPALGNVTGDAKLETFIPSSNGSLYGLSDTGADLPGFPVVYSTTTYTESSPVIADIDADGLLDIVLGSEEKYIWAWNRNGVVLAGFPLSTGDAMRGVPTITDLDQDGS
;
A
#
# COMPACT_ATOMS: atom_id res chain seq x y z
N SER A 1 -21.47 4.41 13.31
CA SER A 1 -20.71 3.27 13.86
C SER A 1 -21.55 2.60 14.95
N ASP A 2 -21.70 1.28 14.91
CA ASP A 2 -22.38 0.47 15.94
C ASP A 2 -21.39 -0.17 16.93
N GLY A 3 -20.09 0.14 16.78
CA GLY A 3 -19.00 -0.34 17.63
C GLY A 3 -18.56 -1.77 17.35
N LYS A 4 -18.86 -2.29 16.15
CA LYS A 4 -18.44 -3.61 15.66
C LYS A 4 -17.53 -3.46 14.46
N ASP A 5 -16.71 -4.48 14.24
CA ASP A 5 -15.78 -4.52 13.11
C ASP A 5 -16.43 -5.17 11.88
N GLU A 6 -16.12 -4.66 10.71
CA GLU A 6 -16.47 -5.20 9.40
C GLU A 6 -15.28 -5.94 8.78
N ILE A 7 -15.61 -6.90 7.90
CA ILE A 7 -14.62 -7.61 7.09
C ILE A 7 -14.60 -7.00 5.70
N VAL A 8 -13.42 -6.49 5.26
CA VAL A 8 -13.24 -5.97 3.92
C VAL A 8 -12.33 -6.92 3.12
N VAL A 9 -12.80 -7.37 1.94
CA VAL A 9 -12.09 -8.35 1.13
C VAL A 9 -12.32 -8.15 -0.36
N GLY A 10 -11.22 -8.24 -1.13
CA GLY A 10 -11.26 -8.24 -2.59
C GLY A 10 -11.51 -9.65 -3.16
N THR A 11 -12.00 -9.71 -4.39
CA THR A 11 -12.24 -10.96 -5.11
C THR A 11 -11.71 -10.92 -6.54
N ARG A 12 -11.50 -12.11 -7.13
CA ARG A 12 -11.21 -12.28 -8.56
C ARG A 12 -12.46 -12.16 -9.45
N ALA A 13 -13.61 -11.86 -8.87
CA ALA A 13 -14.83 -11.52 -9.59
C ALA A 13 -15.01 -9.99 -9.70
N ASP A 14 -13.89 -9.26 -9.70
CA ASP A 14 -13.84 -7.81 -9.88
C ASP A 14 -14.61 -7.02 -8.80
N GLN A 15 -14.70 -7.56 -7.57
CA GLN A 15 -15.50 -6.97 -6.51
C GLN A 15 -14.71 -6.80 -5.21
N LEU A 16 -15.01 -5.70 -4.51
CA LEU A 16 -14.65 -5.47 -3.13
C LEU A 16 -15.90 -5.59 -2.26
N HIS A 17 -15.86 -6.46 -1.27
CA HIS A 17 -16.91 -6.63 -0.29
C HIS A 17 -16.54 -5.97 1.03
N ALA A 18 -17.51 -5.38 1.69
CA ALA A 18 -17.48 -5.05 3.11
C ALA A 18 -18.67 -5.75 3.79
N ILE A 19 -18.40 -6.54 4.82
CA ILE A 19 -19.34 -7.48 5.41
C ILE A 19 -19.43 -7.19 6.90
N ASN A 20 -20.66 -6.98 7.41
CA ASN A 20 -20.95 -6.81 8.83
C ASN A 20 -20.71 -8.09 9.62
N ASP A 21 -20.64 -7.99 10.93
CA ASP A 21 -20.54 -9.09 11.90
C ASP A 21 -21.61 -10.18 11.76
N ASN A 22 -22.77 -9.83 11.22
CA ASN A 22 -23.91 -10.74 10.99
C ASN A 22 -23.92 -11.39 9.60
N GLY A 23 -22.89 -11.16 8.77
CA GLY A 23 -22.74 -11.72 7.42
C GLY A 23 -23.50 -10.95 6.32
N THR A 24 -24.14 -9.83 6.62
CA THR A 24 -24.76 -8.97 5.60
C THR A 24 -23.76 -7.99 5.03
N ASN A 25 -23.97 -7.54 3.78
CA ASN A 25 -23.13 -6.49 3.21
C ASN A 25 -23.36 -5.14 3.93
N VAL A 26 -22.29 -4.39 4.08
CA VAL A 26 -22.36 -2.97 4.44
C VAL A 26 -23.07 -2.22 3.31
N PRO A 27 -23.95 -1.25 3.59
CA PRO A 27 -24.58 -0.43 2.56
C PRO A 27 -23.55 0.22 1.62
N GLY A 28 -23.75 0.09 0.29
CA GLY A 28 -22.82 0.55 -0.75
C GLY A 28 -21.87 -0.54 -1.26
N PHE A 29 -21.82 -1.71 -0.61
CA PHE A 29 -21.02 -2.86 -1.04
C PHE A 29 -21.91 -4.03 -1.50
N PRO A 30 -21.39 -4.92 -2.40
CA PRO A 30 -20.04 -4.87 -2.99
C PRO A 30 -19.88 -3.75 -4.02
N VAL A 31 -18.64 -3.20 -4.11
CA VAL A 31 -18.23 -2.29 -5.18
C VAL A 31 -17.62 -3.12 -6.31
N ALA A 32 -18.07 -2.89 -7.56
CA ALA A 32 -17.54 -3.58 -8.73
C ALA A 32 -16.49 -2.73 -9.46
N PHE A 33 -15.41 -3.39 -9.93
CA PHE A 33 -14.33 -2.79 -10.69
C PHE A 33 -14.20 -3.44 -12.08
N GLY A 34 -13.28 -2.95 -12.90
CA GLY A 34 -12.96 -3.53 -14.21
C GLY A 34 -11.73 -4.44 -14.17
N GLY A 35 -11.51 -5.16 -13.09
CA GLY A 35 -10.39 -6.08 -12.89
C GLY A 35 -10.33 -6.64 -11.48
N ASP A 36 -9.61 -7.74 -11.33
CA ASP A 36 -9.45 -8.49 -10.07
C ASP A 36 -8.95 -7.59 -8.92
N VAL A 37 -9.47 -7.80 -7.72
CA VAL A 37 -8.95 -7.24 -6.47
C VAL A 37 -8.20 -8.34 -5.73
N ASN A 38 -6.90 -8.48 -6.02
CA ASN A 38 -6.08 -9.61 -5.55
C ASN A 38 -5.29 -9.31 -4.27
N GLY A 39 -4.84 -8.07 -4.08
CA GLY A 39 -4.16 -7.63 -2.86
C GLY A 39 -5.14 -7.45 -1.69
N SER A 40 -4.62 -7.49 -0.47
CA SER A 40 -5.42 -7.12 0.70
C SER A 40 -5.72 -5.62 0.67
N PRO A 41 -6.96 -5.20 0.96
CA PRO A 41 -7.25 -3.78 1.14
C PRO A 41 -6.47 -3.18 2.30
N ALA A 42 -6.02 -1.94 2.17
CA ALA A 42 -5.51 -1.15 3.29
C ALA A 42 -6.62 -0.21 3.77
N ILE A 43 -6.74 -0.05 5.09
CA ILE A 43 -7.80 0.75 5.72
C ILE A 43 -7.15 1.78 6.64
N GLY A 44 -7.58 3.03 6.55
CA GLY A 44 -7.11 4.13 7.38
C GLY A 44 -7.89 5.41 7.10
N ASP A 45 -7.80 6.37 8.00
CA ASP A 45 -8.33 7.74 7.81
C ASP A 45 -7.36 8.51 6.89
N VAL A 46 -7.57 8.36 5.57
CA VAL A 46 -6.61 8.83 4.55
C VAL A 46 -6.59 10.35 4.46
N ASP A 47 -7.72 11.01 4.59
CA ASP A 47 -7.84 12.47 4.47
C ASP A 47 -7.94 13.19 5.83
N ASN A 48 -7.83 12.44 6.94
CA ASN A 48 -7.89 12.93 8.31
C ASN A 48 -9.23 13.62 8.64
N ASN A 49 -10.33 13.05 8.16
CA ASN A 49 -11.69 13.56 8.42
C ASN A 49 -12.38 12.86 9.59
N GLY A 50 -11.79 11.78 10.11
CA GLY A 50 -12.30 10.96 11.21
C GLY A 50 -13.10 9.73 10.77
N ASP A 51 -13.36 9.56 9.47
CA ASP A 51 -13.93 8.35 8.87
C ASP A 51 -12.80 7.49 8.26
N LEU A 52 -13.06 6.20 8.01
CA LEU A 52 -12.07 5.32 7.42
C LEU A 52 -12.27 5.17 5.91
N GLU A 53 -11.18 5.25 5.16
CA GLU A 53 -11.11 4.94 3.75
C GLU A 53 -10.53 3.56 3.52
N ILE A 54 -10.84 3.00 2.34
CA ILE A 54 -10.36 1.72 1.87
C ILE A 54 -9.54 1.95 0.60
N VAL A 55 -8.26 1.59 0.61
CA VAL A 55 -7.40 1.68 -0.57
C VAL A 55 -7.14 0.30 -1.12
N VAL A 56 -7.38 0.11 -2.42
CA VAL A 56 -7.18 -1.16 -3.13
C VAL A 56 -6.47 -0.95 -4.46
N ASN A 57 -5.72 -1.96 -4.88
CA ASN A 57 -5.17 -2.05 -6.22
C ASN A 57 -5.97 -3.05 -7.05
N ILE A 58 -6.24 -2.68 -8.30
CA ILE A 58 -7.03 -3.44 -9.25
C ILE A 58 -6.10 -4.04 -10.31
N GLY A 59 -6.35 -5.27 -10.72
CA GLY A 59 -5.51 -6.02 -11.66
C GLY A 59 -5.30 -5.35 -13.02
N ASN A 60 -6.10 -4.35 -13.35
CA ASN A 60 -5.95 -3.56 -14.58
C ASN A 60 -4.95 -2.38 -14.48
N GLY A 61 -4.22 -2.27 -13.38
CA GLY A 61 -3.26 -1.17 -13.15
C GLY A 61 -3.85 0.06 -12.46
N THR A 62 -5.03 -0.05 -11.87
CA THR A 62 -5.69 1.05 -11.18
C THR A 62 -5.56 0.91 -9.66
N VAL A 63 -5.23 2.00 -8.96
CA VAL A 63 -5.35 2.13 -7.51
C VAL A 63 -6.59 2.97 -7.23
N VAL A 64 -7.43 2.54 -6.30
CA VAL A 64 -8.68 3.22 -5.93
C VAL A 64 -8.72 3.42 -4.43
N ALA A 65 -9.07 4.64 -4.01
CA ALA A 65 -9.52 4.89 -2.64
C ALA A 65 -11.05 5.07 -2.62
N LEU A 66 -11.67 4.43 -1.66
CA LEU A 66 -13.10 4.49 -1.42
C LEU A 66 -13.36 5.00 -0.01
N HIS A 67 -14.38 5.83 0.16
CA HIS A 67 -14.96 6.09 1.47
C HIS A 67 -15.61 4.82 2.07
N HIS A 68 -15.79 4.78 3.36
CA HIS A 68 -16.49 3.70 4.09
C HIS A 68 -17.88 3.38 3.53
N THR A 69 -18.48 4.28 2.76
CA THR A 69 -19.78 4.10 2.08
C THR A 69 -19.68 3.37 0.73
N GLY A 70 -18.47 3.01 0.28
CA GLY A 70 -18.25 2.46 -1.06
C GLY A 70 -18.18 3.51 -2.17
N ALA A 71 -18.37 4.79 -1.87
CA ALA A 71 -18.21 5.86 -2.84
C ALA A 71 -16.73 6.08 -3.17
N THR A 72 -16.39 6.28 -4.44
CA THR A 72 -15.02 6.55 -4.86
C THR A 72 -14.56 7.91 -4.36
N MET A 73 -13.43 7.93 -3.64
CA MET A 73 -12.74 9.15 -3.22
C MET A 73 -11.82 9.63 -4.36
N TRP A 74 -10.92 8.76 -4.81
CA TRP A 74 -10.05 9.01 -5.96
C TRP A 74 -9.67 7.73 -6.67
N THR A 75 -9.17 7.89 -7.89
CA THR A 75 -8.67 6.80 -8.73
C THR A 75 -7.38 7.21 -9.40
N ARG A 76 -6.36 6.35 -9.35
CA ARG A 76 -5.07 6.55 -10.00
C ARG A 76 -4.78 5.40 -10.96
N PHE A 77 -4.70 5.68 -12.25
CA PHE A 77 -4.26 4.70 -13.25
C PHE A 77 -2.74 4.78 -13.43
N ILE A 78 -2.08 3.61 -13.38
CA ILE A 78 -0.63 3.44 -13.57
C ILE A 78 -0.42 2.68 -14.88
N PRO A 79 0.09 3.34 -15.94
CA PRO A 79 0.27 2.70 -17.24
C PRO A 79 1.27 1.54 -17.18
N ASN A 80 1.02 0.49 -17.95
CA ASN A 80 1.84 -0.72 -18.04
C ASN A 80 2.05 -1.43 -16.69
N ALA A 81 1.15 -1.21 -15.74
CA ALA A 81 1.14 -1.89 -14.45
C ALA A 81 0.00 -2.91 -14.41
N ASN A 82 0.32 -4.10 -13.91
CA ASN A 82 -0.67 -5.08 -13.49
C ASN A 82 -0.36 -5.39 -12.03
N PHE A 83 -1.34 -5.27 -11.17
CA PHE A 83 -1.16 -5.60 -9.76
C PHE A 83 -1.58 -7.04 -9.52
N PHE A 84 -0.61 -7.93 -9.26
CA PHE A 84 -0.89 -9.36 -9.06
C PHE A 84 -1.16 -9.70 -7.59
N ALA A 85 -0.31 -9.26 -6.67
CA ALA A 85 -0.40 -9.68 -5.29
C ALA A 85 -0.09 -8.60 -4.24
N PRO A 86 0.77 -7.59 -4.46
CA PRO A 86 1.13 -6.65 -3.40
C PRO A 86 -0.09 -5.88 -2.89
N SER A 87 -0.14 -5.70 -1.58
CA SER A 87 -1.13 -4.85 -0.92
C SER A 87 -0.59 -3.42 -0.79
N PRO A 88 -1.42 -2.38 -0.84
CA PRO A 88 -0.99 -1.04 -0.49
C PRO A 88 -0.61 -0.94 0.99
N ALA A 89 0.33 -0.06 1.32
CA ALA A 89 0.61 0.35 2.69
C ALA A 89 0.21 1.82 2.88
N LEU A 90 -0.35 2.14 4.04
CA LEU A 90 -0.76 3.49 4.43
C LEU A 90 0.11 3.98 5.59
N GLY A 91 0.56 5.23 5.52
CA GLY A 91 1.31 5.87 6.60
C GLY A 91 1.43 7.37 6.39
N ASN A 92 1.43 8.12 7.49
CA ASN A 92 1.68 9.56 7.47
C ASN A 92 3.19 9.83 7.35
N VAL A 93 3.69 9.80 6.11
CA VAL A 93 5.12 9.94 5.80
C VAL A 93 5.50 11.41 5.61
N THR A 94 4.56 12.23 5.18
CA THR A 94 4.79 13.67 5.00
C THR A 94 4.70 14.48 6.28
N GLY A 95 4.02 13.95 7.31
CA GLY A 95 3.84 14.61 8.61
C GLY A 95 2.69 15.62 8.64
N ASP A 96 1.77 15.58 7.67
CA ASP A 96 0.62 16.50 7.58
C ASP A 96 -0.67 15.96 8.21
N ALA A 97 -0.58 14.81 8.92
CA ALA A 97 -1.65 14.06 9.57
C ALA A 97 -2.56 13.24 8.61
N LYS A 98 -2.36 13.32 7.31
CA LYS A 98 -3.01 12.46 6.32
C LYS A 98 -2.18 11.22 6.03
N LEU A 99 -2.78 10.21 5.41
CA LEU A 99 -2.04 9.01 5.08
C LEU A 99 -1.69 8.96 3.61
N GLU A 100 -0.42 8.76 3.34
CA GLU A 100 0.07 8.43 2.01
C GLU A 100 -0.08 6.95 1.72
N THR A 101 -0.27 6.64 0.44
CA THR A 101 -0.39 5.27 -0.07
C THR A 101 0.87 4.86 -0.79
N PHE A 102 1.50 3.76 -0.39
CA PHE A 102 2.64 3.17 -1.10
C PHE A 102 2.24 1.84 -1.72
N ILE A 103 2.51 1.69 -3.03
CA ILE A 103 2.15 0.49 -3.78
C ILE A 103 3.23 0.14 -4.82
N PRO A 104 3.83 -1.06 -4.76
CA PRO A 104 4.72 -1.52 -5.82
C PRO A 104 3.90 -1.98 -7.02
N SER A 105 4.42 -1.73 -8.20
CA SER A 105 3.80 -2.07 -9.47
C SER A 105 4.61 -3.11 -10.22
N SER A 106 3.95 -3.90 -11.06
CA SER A 106 4.60 -4.88 -11.94
C SER A 106 5.53 -4.27 -12.98
N ASN A 107 5.55 -2.94 -13.13
CA ASN A 107 6.52 -2.25 -13.97
C ASN A 107 7.89 -2.00 -13.28
N GLY A 108 8.09 -2.53 -12.06
CA GLY A 108 9.33 -2.39 -11.30
C GLY A 108 9.47 -1.07 -10.55
N SER A 109 8.38 -0.34 -10.35
CA SER A 109 8.36 0.93 -9.64
C SER A 109 7.52 0.86 -8.37
N LEU A 110 7.96 1.56 -7.33
CA LEU A 110 7.16 1.84 -6.14
C LEU A 110 6.55 3.23 -6.29
N TYR A 111 5.24 3.30 -6.24
CA TYR A 111 4.49 4.55 -6.25
C TYR A 111 4.20 5.00 -4.82
N GLY A 112 4.37 6.29 -4.57
CA GLY A 112 3.89 6.97 -3.39
C GLY A 112 2.82 7.97 -3.81
N LEU A 113 1.62 7.86 -3.26
CA LEU A 113 0.45 8.68 -3.61
C LEU A 113 -0.04 9.43 -2.38
N SER A 114 -0.43 10.70 -2.58
CA SER A 114 -1.03 11.52 -1.54
C SER A 114 -2.47 11.09 -1.21
N ASP A 115 -3.07 11.71 -0.22
CA ASP A 115 -4.49 11.62 0.15
C ASP A 115 -5.46 11.90 -1.02
N THR A 116 -5.01 12.53 -2.09
CA THR A 116 -5.79 12.83 -3.31
C THR A 116 -5.46 11.92 -4.50
N GLY A 117 -4.57 10.94 -4.31
CA GLY A 117 -4.11 10.04 -5.37
C GLY A 117 -3.08 10.64 -6.34
N ALA A 118 -2.54 11.83 -6.03
CA ALA A 118 -1.45 12.43 -6.79
C ALA A 118 -0.09 11.82 -6.39
N ASP A 119 0.87 11.77 -7.33
CA ASP A 119 2.21 11.28 -7.02
C ASP A 119 2.89 12.20 -6.00
N LEU A 120 3.54 11.59 -5.01
CA LEU A 120 4.38 12.30 -4.05
C LEU A 120 5.68 12.80 -4.71
N PRO A 121 6.26 13.90 -4.24
CA PRO A 121 7.58 14.33 -4.67
C PRO A 121 8.62 13.22 -4.46
N GLY A 122 9.41 12.93 -5.50
CA GLY A 122 10.40 11.85 -5.48
C GLY A 122 9.88 10.47 -5.87
N PHE A 123 8.57 10.29 -6.00
CA PHE A 123 7.94 9.06 -6.48
C PHE A 123 7.35 9.23 -7.89
N PRO A 124 7.24 8.13 -8.67
CA PRO A 124 7.66 6.77 -8.35
C PRO A 124 9.18 6.59 -8.34
N VAL A 125 9.67 5.67 -7.49
CA VAL A 125 11.07 5.19 -7.51
C VAL A 125 11.14 3.83 -8.19
N VAL A 126 12.23 3.58 -8.95
CA VAL A 126 12.46 2.30 -9.63
C VAL A 126 13.28 1.39 -8.72
N TYR A 127 12.75 0.21 -8.38
CA TYR A 127 13.44 -0.84 -7.62
C TYR A 127 13.91 -2.00 -8.50
N SER A 128 13.34 -2.14 -9.70
CA SER A 128 13.69 -3.16 -10.69
C SER A 128 13.42 -2.65 -12.10
N THR A 129 14.24 -3.10 -13.06
CA THR A 129 14.02 -2.87 -14.50
C THR A 129 13.64 -4.13 -15.25
N THR A 130 13.63 -5.27 -14.58
CA THR A 130 13.48 -6.59 -15.19
C THR A 130 12.36 -7.42 -14.59
N THR A 131 11.96 -7.15 -13.36
CA THR A 131 10.98 -7.96 -12.64
C THR A 131 10.05 -7.13 -11.75
N TYR A 132 8.94 -7.73 -11.36
CA TYR A 132 7.99 -7.22 -10.38
C TYR A 132 8.36 -7.72 -8.97
N THR A 133 7.60 -7.35 -7.95
CA THR A 133 7.63 -7.96 -6.62
C THR A 133 6.25 -8.49 -6.23
N GLU A 134 6.25 -9.55 -5.42
CA GLU A 134 5.06 -10.05 -4.71
C GLU A 134 5.00 -9.53 -3.27
N SER A 135 6.09 -8.92 -2.79
CA SER A 135 6.16 -8.32 -1.46
C SER A 135 5.34 -7.02 -1.39
N SER A 136 4.66 -6.80 -0.28
CA SER A 136 4.03 -5.52 0.03
C SER A 136 5.00 -4.61 0.78
N PRO A 137 4.89 -3.29 0.63
CA PRO A 137 5.73 -2.35 1.37
C PRO A 137 5.35 -2.31 2.85
N VAL A 138 6.30 -1.93 3.68
CA VAL A 138 6.11 -1.65 5.10
C VAL A 138 6.65 -0.24 5.40
N ILE A 139 6.00 0.46 6.31
CA ILE A 139 6.32 1.84 6.67
C ILE A 139 6.73 1.87 8.14
N ALA A 140 7.94 2.36 8.42
CA ALA A 140 8.49 2.55 9.75
C ALA A 140 9.67 3.53 9.70
N ASP A 141 10.00 4.17 10.81
CA ASP A 141 11.25 4.90 11.00
C ASP A 141 12.36 3.86 11.28
N ILE A 142 13.21 3.58 10.29
CA ILE A 142 14.26 2.54 10.41
C ILE A 142 15.65 3.09 10.64
N ASP A 143 15.87 4.39 10.45
CA ASP A 143 17.15 5.05 10.73
C ASP A 143 17.10 5.96 11.97
N ALA A 144 15.98 5.95 12.68
CA ALA A 144 15.71 6.67 13.91
C ALA A 144 15.86 8.20 13.77
N ASP A 145 15.52 8.75 12.57
CA ASP A 145 15.52 10.19 12.33
C ASP A 145 14.20 10.87 12.75
N GLY A 146 13.21 10.09 13.19
CA GLY A 146 11.88 10.54 13.61
C GLY A 146 10.88 10.66 12.48
N LEU A 147 11.24 10.27 11.26
CA LEU A 147 10.40 10.27 10.08
C LEU A 147 10.17 8.83 9.59
N LEU A 148 9.04 8.60 8.93
CA LEU A 148 8.73 7.28 8.41
C LEU A 148 9.42 7.03 7.06
N ASP A 149 9.95 5.83 6.92
CA ASP A 149 10.59 5.28 5.73
C ASP A 149 9.74 4.18 5.11
N ILE A 150 10.05 3.85 3.87
CA ILE A 150 9.35 2.82 3.10
C ILE A 150 10.32 1.67 2.80
N VAL A 151 9.98 0.45 3.23
CA VAL A 151 10.79 -0.76 3.03
C VAL A 151 10.06 -1.72 2.09
N LEU A 152 10.79 -2.28 1.13
CA LEU A 152 10.24 -3.22 0.14
C LEU A 152 11.23 -4.35 -0.16
N GLY A 153 10.75 -5.59 -0.13
CA GLY A 153 11.46 -6.75 -0.67
C GLY A 153 11.28 -6.88 -2.18
N SER A 154 12.27 -7.41 -2.89
CA SER A 154 12.19 -7.59 -4.34
C SER A 154 12.57 -9.00 -4.79
N GLU A 155 12.04 -9.43 -5.94
CA GLU A 155 12.42 -10.66 -6.64
C GLU A 155 13.90 -10.63 -7.12
N GLU A 156 14.51 -9.44 -7.23
CA GLU A 156 15.94 -9.28 -7.56
C GLU A 156 16.87 -9.49 -6.36
N LYS A 157 16.35 -10.08 -5.26
CA LYS A 157 17.13 -10.47 -4.06
C LYS A 157 17.63 -9.30 -3.23
N TYR A 158 16.91 -8.17 -3.28
CA TYR A 158 17.26 -6.97 -2.51
C TYR A 158 16.12 -6.53 -1.60
N ILE A 159 16.49 -6.09 -0.39
CA ILE A 159 15.65 -5.22 0.43
C ILE A 159 16.02 -3.78 0.05
N TRP A 160 15.01 -3.01 -0.26
CA TRP A 160 15.11 -1.58 -0.51
C TRP A 160 14.52 -0.82 0.66
N ALA A 161 15.10 0.34 0.95
CA ALA A 161 14.53 1.31 1.87
C ALA A 161 14.71 2.72 1.31
N TRP A 162 13.66 3.52 1.38
CA TRP A 162 13.65 4.91 0.92
C TRP A 162 13.04 5.81 1.97
N ASN A 163 13.59 7.00 2.10
CA ASN A 163 12.94 8.03 2.88
C ASN A 163 11.70 8.62 2.16
N ARG A 164 10.98 9.48 2.84
CA ARG A 164 9.78 10.18 2.34
C ARG A 164 9.95 10.94 1.01
N ASN A 165 11.16 11.25 0.60
CA ASN A 165 11.48 11.94 -0.65
C ASN A 165 11.92 10.97 -1.78
N GLY A 166 11.77 9.66 -1.58
CA GLY A 166 12.18 8.64 -2.56
C GLY A 166 13.71 8.46 -2.67
N VAL A 167 14.48 8.97 -1.71
CA VAL A 167 15.93 8.78 -1.67
C VAL A 167 16.25 7.49 -0.93
N VAL A 168 17.07 6.64 -1.54
CA VAL A 168 17.51 5.38 -0.95
C VAL A 168 18.32 5.66 0.32
N LEU A 169 17.99 4.96 1.41
CA LEU A 169 18.68 5.09 2.68
C LEU A 169 20.10 4.51 2.66
N ALA A 170 20.95 5.00 3.54
CA ALA A 170 22.32 4.51 3.69
C ALA A 170 22.31 3.01 4.05
N GLY A 171 23.14 2.20 3.37
CA GLY A 171 23.18 0.75 3.55
C GLY A 171 22.22 -0.05 2.68
N PHE A 172 21.31 0.60 1.96
CA PHE A 172 20.38 -0.03 1.01
C PHE A 172 20.76 0.29 -0.46
N PRO A 173 20.35 -0.57 -1.42
CA PRO A 173 19.68 -1.85 -1.20
C PRO A 173 20.60 -2.91 -0.61
N LEU A 174 20.05 -3.75 0.27
CA LEU A 174 20.76 -4.85 0.90
C LEU A 174 20.45 -6.17 0.18
N SER A 175 21.49 -6.92 -0.25
CA SER A 175 21.31 -8.22 -0.88
C SER A 175 20.99 -9.30 0.15
N THR A 176 19.96 -10.10 -0.11
CA THR A 176 19.52 -11.23 0.72
C THR A 176 19.95 -12.59 0.17
N GLY A 177 20.55 -12.61 -1.03
CA GLY A 177 20.98 -13.85 -1.68
C GLY A 177 19.88 -14.62 -2.40
N ASP A 178 18.59 -14.38 -2.11
CA ASP A 178 17.46 -14.97 -2.81
C ASP A 178 16.26 -14.01 -2.89
N ALA A 179 15.30 -14.33 -3.78
CA ALA A 179 14.11 -13.53 -4.02
C ALA A 179 13.20 -13.45 -2.78
N MET A 180 12.63 -12.29 -2.53
CA MET A 180 11.72 -12.06 -1.41
C MET A 180 10.30 -11.85 -1.92
N ARG A 181 9.39 -12.72 -1.44
CA ARG A 181 7.95 -12.66 -1.72
C ARG A 181 7.13 -12.31 -0.48
N GLY A 182 7.69 -12.58 0.70
CA GLY A 182 7.06 -12.23 1.96
C GLY A 182 7.10 -10.73 2.24
N VAL A 183 6.11 -10.26 3.00
CA VAL A 183 6.09 -8.89 3.52
C VAL A 183 7.11 -8.78 4.65
N PRO A 184 8.02 -7.79 4.64
CA PRO A 184 8.94 -7.57 5.77
C PRO A 184 8.17 -7.22 7.05
N THR A 185 8.77 -7.50 8.19
CA THR A 185 8.30 -7.01 9.50
C THR A 185 9.45 -6.25 10.14
N ILE A 186 9.15 -5.08 10.66
CA ILE A 186 10.13 -4.19 11.28
C ILE A 186 9.85 -4.11 12.78
N THR A 187 10.88 -4.34 13.57
CA THR A 187 10.84 -4.21 15.03
C THR A 187 12.25 -4.06 15.56
N ASP A 188 12.40 -3.37 16.67
CA ASP A 188 13.62 -3.41 17.50
C ASP A 188 13.70 -4.80 18.17
N LEU A 189 14.44 -5.72 17.54
CA LEU A 189 14.47 -7.13 17.95
C LEU A 189 15.37 -7.36 19.16
N ASP A 190 16.45 -6.60 19.29
CA ASP A 190 17.43 -6.70 20.39
C ASP A 190 17.21 -5.65 21.48
N GLN A 191 16.22 -4.77 21.30
CA GLN A 191 15.78 -3.76 22.27
C GLN A 191 16.91 -2.77 22.64
N ASP A 192 17.74 -2.43 21.67
CA ASP A 192 18.81 -1.45 21.85
C ASP A 192 18.38 0.00 21.55
N GLY A 193 17.15 0.20 21.07
CA GLY A 193 16.53 1.49 20.79
C GLY A 193 16.83 2.04 19.39
N SER A 194 17.34 1.21 18.49
CA SER A 194 17.67 1.56 17.09
C SER A 194 17.14 0.55 16.08
#